data_3201b33a05e5d37e6b25e67e9ce8aa09
#
_entry.id   3201b33a05e5d37e6b25e67e9ce8aa09
#
_cell.length_a   1.000
_cell.length_b   1.000
_cell.length_c   1.000
_cell.angle_alpha   90.00
_cell.angle_beta   90.00
_cell.angle_gamma   90.00
#
_symmetry.space_group_name_H-M   'P 1'
#
loop_
_entity.id
_entity.type
_entity.pdbx_description
1 polymer ?
#
loop_
_entity_poly.entity_id
_entity_poly.type
_entity_poly.pdbx_seq_one_letter_code
_entity_poly.pdbx_strand_id
1 'polypeptide(L)'
;ADLATVLRDGELVVLEGSVQLRQLNQRGLTIEGDNLIWTPAQSRMVINQRPMASSGQTQLRSRELAFQQDTELLVFSGPTQLNRVDEGSEDSTVVRGGSGTWNLNTGLLQVPGQVEALRRDGRTLTASGLDGNTREGFLDLQQPVTLVLENDRGTITAGQTRWLFAAKQLESVQPVQADLKKSQVEGKGFKLDERSGTVIIPSDCRLQQKTETLTAQRCSWNWRSERVVADGDVVLRRTKPEQITRATRMEARITDDGEIRFGQPGARVESTIKLNPAKQEKRRRPQVSF
;
A
#
# COMPACT_ATOMS: atom_id res chain seq x y z
N ALA A 1 -35.95 -0.93 -16.04
CA ALA A 1 -36.24 0.35 -16.66
C ALA A 1 -37.72 0.65 -16.56
N ASP A 2 -38.05 1.92 -16.46
CA ASP A 2 -39.44 2.36 -16.39
C ASP A 2 -40.03 2.59 -17.80
N LEU A 3 -39.18 2.95 -18.76
CA LEU A 3 -39.51 3.16 -20.17
C LEU A 3 -38.46 2.50 -21.08
N ALA A 4 -38.94 1.89 -22.16
CA ALA A 4 -38.10 1.36 -23.22
C ALA A 4 -38.58 1.90 -24.58
N THR A 5 -37.68 2.53 -25.34
CA THR A 5 -37.95 3.04 -26.67
C THR A 5 -37.07 2.33 -27.67
N VAL A 6 -37.69 1.74 -28.69
CA VAL A 6 -36.99 1.06 -29.77
C VAL A 6 -37.01 1.96 -31.01
N LEU A 7 -35.87 2.28 -31.54
CA LEU A 7 -35.66 3.21 -32.68
C LEU A 7 -34.98 2.49 -33.84
N ARG A 8 -35.20 2.99 -35.07
CA ARG A 8 -34.53 2.49 -36.28
C ARG A 8 -34.67 0.98 -36.45
N ASP A 9 -35.91 0.49 -36.39
CA ASP A 9 -36.23 -0.93 -36.56
C ASP A 9 -35.42 -1.91 -35.67
N GLY A 10 -35.07 -1.45 -34.47
CA GLY A 10 -34.31 -2.25 -33.49
C GLY A 10 -32.79 -2.01 -33.48
N GLU A 11 -32.27 -1.12 -34.32
CA GLU A 11 -30.85 -0.79 -34.29
C GLU A 11 -30.41 -0.05 -33.02
N LEU A 12 -31.37 0.64 -32.36
CA LEU A 12 -31.13 1.41 -31.17
C LEU A 12 -32.26 1.18 -30.15
N VAL A 13 -31.88 0.81 -28.93
CA VAL A 13 -32.80 0.70 -27.80
C VAL A 13 -32.37 1.65 -26.69
N VAL A 14 -33.30 2.52 -26.28
CA VAL A 14 -33.08 3.45 -25.16
C VAL A 14 -33.95 2.99 -23.98
N LEU A 15 -33.30 2.79 -22.83
CA LEU A 15 -33.93 2.46 -21.56
C LEU A 15 -33.77 3.62 -20.60
N GLU A 16 -34.88 4.05 -20.00
CA GLU A 16 -34.92 5.21 -19.11
C GLU A 16 -35.56 4.84 -17.77
N GLY A 17 -35.10 5.47 -16.70
CA GLY A 17 -35.56 5.30 -15.32
C GLY A 17 -35.20 3.92 -14.73
N SER A 18 -34.52 3.92 -13.60
CA SER A 18 -34.22 2.73 -12.80
C SER A 18 -33.73 1.51 -13.61
N VAL A 19 -32.82 1.76 -14.54
CA VAL A 19 -32.30 0.71 -15.44
C VAL A 19 -31.45 -0.26 -14.64
N GLN A 20 -31.74 -1.56 -14.74
CA GLN A 20 -30.94 -2.64 -14.19
C GLN A 20 -30.69 -3.69 -15.26
N LEU A 21 -29.42 -3.98 -15.52
CA LEU A 21 -28.94 -5.07 -16.33
C LEU A 21 -28.33 -6.14 -15.45
N ARG A 22 -28.70 -7.38 -15.65
CA ARG A 22 -28.08 -8.52 -14.96
C ARG A 22 -27.57 -9.52 -15.98
N GLN A 23 -26.29 -9.83 -15.92
CA GLN A 23 -25.73 -10.93 -16.68
C GLN A 23 -26.09 -12.25 -16.01
N LEU A 24 -26.72 -13.16 -16.77
CA LEU A 24 -27.21 -14.45 -16.26
C LEU A 24 -26.12 -15.54 -16.20
N ASN A 25 -24.85 -15.14 -16.19
CA ASN A 25 -23.74 -16.06 -16.02
C ASN A 25 -23.34 -16.18 -14.53
N GLN A 26 -22.48 -17.14 -14.21
CA GLN A 26 -22.01 -17.42 -12.84
C GLN A 26 -21.28 -16.24 -12.17
N ARG A 27 -20.96 -15.17 -12.91
CA ARG A 27 -20.17 -14.04 -12.42
C ARG A 27 -20.99 -12.93 -11.77
N GLY A 28 -22.31 -12.93 -12.02
CA GLY A 28 -23.26 -12.04 -11.35
C GLY A 28 -22.98 -10.55 -11.58
N LEU A 29 -22.54 -10.16 -12.80
CA LEU A 29 -22.42 -8.74 -13.15
C LEU A 29 -23.81 -8.11 -13.14
N THR A 30 -23.93 -7.01 -12.41
CA THR A 30 -25.07 -6.12 -12.44
C THR A 30 -24.61 -4.72 -12.83
N ILE A 31 -25.30 -4.11 -13.79
CA ILE A 31 -25.06 -2.72 -14.18
C ILE A 31 -26.34 -1.94 -13.94
N GLU A 32 -26.25 -0.81 -13.27
CA GLU A 32 -27.37 0.04 -12.89
C GLU A 32 -27.14 1.49 -13.34
N GLY A 33 -28.23 2.20 -13.57
CA GLY A 33 -28.22 3.61 -13.94
C GLY A 33 -29.61 4.12 -14.31
N ASP A 34 -29.72 5.37 -14.76
CA ASP A 34 -31.03 5.96 -15.09
C ASP A 34 -31.26 6.08 -16.60
N ASN A 35 -30.23 6.01 -17.39
CA ASN A 35 -30.34 6.03 -18.85
C ASN A 35 -29.32 5.07 -19.46
N LEU A 36 -29.81 4.18 -20.34
CA LEU A 36 -28.99 3.23 -21.08
C LEU A 36 -29.33 3.29 -22.56
N ILE A 37 -28.30 3.38 -23.38
CA ILE A 37 -28.37 3.29 -24.83
C ILE A 37 -27.73 1.95 -25.24
N TRP A 38 -28.51 1.06 -25.84
CA TRP A 38 -28.05 -0.20 -26.38
C TRP A 38 -28.06 -0.20 -27.91
N THR A 39 -26.94 -0.54 -28.50
CA THR A 39 -26.76 -0.73 -29.95
C THR A 39 -26.51 -2.21 -30.22
N PRO A 40 -27.55 -3.02 -30.50
CA PRO A 40 -27.44 -4.49 -30.62
C PRO A 40 -26.41 -4.95 -31.66
N ALA A 41 -26.40 -4.34 -32.83
CA ALA A 41 -25.47 -4.69 -33.93
C ALA A 41 -23.99 -4.51 -33.54
N GLN A 42 -23.69 -3.66 -32.54
CA GLN A 42 -22.35 -3.41 -32.02
C GLN A 42 -22.10 -4.14 -30.70
N SER A 43 -23.07 -4.91 -30.19
CA SER A 43 -23.01 -5.51 -28.83
C SER A 43 -22.63 -4.52 -27.73
N ARG A 44 -23.02 -3.25 -27.88
CA ARG A 44 -22.55 -2.14 -27.03
C ARG A 44 -23.68 -1.49 -26.27
N MET A 45 -23.45 -1.32 -24.95
CA MET A 45 -24.33 -0.58 -24.03
C MET A 45 -23.59 0.60 -23.45
N VAL A 46 -24.22 1.76 -23.36
CA VAL A 46 -23.66 2.97 -22.73
C VAL A 46 -24.63 3.47 -21.68
N ILE A 47 -24.12 3.71 -20.49
CA ILE A 47 -24.84 4.26 -19.34
C ILE A 47 -24.16 5.56 -18.94
N ASN A 48 -24.84 6.66 -19.00
CA ASN A 48 -24.30 8.00 -18.78
C ASN A 48 -24.93 8.77 -17.62
N GLN A 49 -25.93 8.18 -16.94
CA GLN A 49 -26.57 8.77 -15.77
C GLN A 49 -26.48 7.83 -14.59
N ARG A 50 -25.71 8.23 -13.59
CA ARG A 50 -25.44 7.50 -12.33
C ARG A 50 -25.02 6.03 -12.53
N PRO A 51 -24.11 5.75 -13.49
CA PRO A 51 -23.74 4.36 -13.78
C PRO A 51 -23.02 3.72 -12.60
N MET A 52 -23.43 2.49 -12.29
CA MET A 52 -22.81 1.62 -11.30
C MET A 52 -22.70 0.21 -11.86
N ALA A 53 -21.53 -0.38 -11.79
CA ALA A 53 -21.32 -1.80 -12.10
C ALA A 53 -20.91 -2.54 -10.81
N SER A 54 -21.49 -3.72 -10.59
CA SER A 54 -21.19 -4.55 -9.44
C SER A 54 -20.85 -5.96 -9.91
N SER A 55 -19.74 -6.52 -9.41
CA SER A 55 -19.34 -7.91 -9.65
C SER A 55 -18.71 -8.48 -8.37
N GLY A 56 -19.34 -9.48 -7.78
CA GLY A 56 -18.97 -10.00 -6.48
C GLY A 56 -18.96 -8.89 -5.41
N GLN A 57 -17.85 -8.73 -4.72
CA GLN A 57 -17.68 -7.75 -3.65
C GLN A 57 -17.20 -6.38 -4.14
N THR A 58 -17.05 -6.19 -5.45
CA THR A 58 -16.52 -4.97 -6.05
C THR A 58 -17.65 -4.17 -6.70
N GLN A 59 -17.74 -2.89 -6.37
CA GLN A 59 -18.62 -1.91 -6.98
C GLN A 59 -17.81 -0.80 -7.63
N LEU A 60 -18.12 -0.47 -8.88
CA LEU A 60 -17.50 0.60 -9.66
C LEU A 60 -18.56 1.64 -9.98
N ARG A 61 -18.28 2.90 -9.68
CA ARG A 61 -19.06 4.08 -10.07
C ARG A 61 -18.19 4.99 -10.93
N SER A 62 -18.76 5.57 -11.96
CA SER A 62 -18.07 6.50 -12.87
C SER A 62 -19.04 7.56 -13.39
N ARG A 63 -18.57 8.48 -14.20
CA ARG A 63 -19.44 9.44 -14.87
C ARG A 63 -20.18 8.79 -16.06
N GLU A 64 -19.49 7.94 -16.80
CA GLU A 64 -20.02 7.16 -17.90
C GLU A 64 -19.45 5.74 -17.85
N LEU A 65 -20.25 4.78 -18.25
CA LEU A 65 -19.87 3.38 -18.33
C LEU A 65 -20.35 2.81 -19.67
N ALA A 66 -19.43 2.24 -20.44
CA ALA A 66 -19.73 1.50 -21.66
C ALA A 66 -19.39 0.02 -21.44
N PHE A 67 -20.31 -0.86 -21.82
CA PHE A 67 -20.13 -2.30 -21.74
C PHE A 67 -20.18 -2.91 -23.14
N GLN A 68 -19.12 -3.58 -23.52
CA GLN A 68 -18.99 -4.34 -24.76
C GLN A 68 -19.28 -5.81 -24.43
N GLN A 69 -20.43 -6.33 -24.90
CA GLN A 69 -20.96 -7.62 -24.48
C GLN A 69 -20.14 -8.81 -25.01
N ASP A 70 -19.68 -8.74 -26.26
CA ASP A 70 -18.93 -9.80 -26.94
C ASP A 70 -17.54 -10.06 -26.32
N THR A 71 -16.90 -9.01 -25.82
CA THR A 71 -15.58 -9.08 -25.18
C THR A 71 -15.63 -9.01 -23.66
N GLU A 72 -16.82 -8.81 -23.09
CA GLU A 72 -17.04 -8.57 -21.64
C GLU A 72 -16.17 -7.41 -21.12
N LEU A 73 -15.96 -6.39 -21.94
CA LEU A 73 -15.13 -5.22 -21.59
C LEU A 73 -16.00 -4.10 -21.05
N LEU A 74 -15.71 -3.66 -19.83
CA LEU A 74 -16.19 -2.41 -19.25
C LEU A 74 -15.18 -1.31 -19.54
N VAL A 75 -15.64 -0.22 -20.16
CA VAL A 75 -14.89 1.03 -20.31
C VAL A 75 -15.59 2.08 -19.45
N PHE A 76 -14.87 2.68 -18.54
CA PHE A 76 -15.40 3.71 -17.65
C PHE A 76 -14.63 5.03 -17.83
N SER A 77 -15.34 6.14 -17.75
CA SER A 77 -14.77 7.46 -17.99
C SER A 77 -15.16 8.50 -16.94
N GLY A 78 -14.28 9.49 -16.77
CA GLY A 78 -14.40 10.56 -15.78
C GLY A 78 -13.94 10.12 -14.39
N PRO A 79 -14.27 10.89 -13.34
CA PRO A 79 -13.97 10.49 -11.98
C PRO A 79 -14.61 9.14 -11.66
N THR A 80 -13.78 8.21 -11.22
CA THR A 80 -14.19 6.83 -10.95
C THR A 80 -13.92 6.49 -9.51
N GLN A 81 -14.85 5.77 -8.90
CA GLN A 81 -14.72 5.23 -7.55
C GLN A 81 -15.00 3.73 -7.58
N LEU A 82 -14.05 2.96 -7.10
CA LEU A 82 -14.16 1.53 -6.90
C LEU A 82 -14.19 1.25 -5.40
N ASN A 83 -15.24 0.60 -4.95
CA ASN A 83 -15.41 0.16 -3.57
C ASN A 83 -15.26 -1.35 -3.52
N ARG A 84 -14.45 -1.84 -2.59
CA ARG A 84 -14.36 -3.26 -2.28
C ARG A 84 -14.59 -3.48 -0.80
N VAL A 85 -15.49 -4.40 -0.49
CA VAL A 85 -15.77 -4.85 0.88
C VAL A 85 -15.26 -6.29 0.98
N ASP A 86 -14.28 -6.52 1.86
CA ASP A 86 -13.78 -7.86 2.12
C ASP A 86 -14.76 -8.63 3.03
N GLU A 87 -15.03 -9.91 2.73
CA GLU A 87 -15.90 -10.76 3.55
C GLU A 87 -15.40 -10.85 5.00
N GLY A 88 -16.30 -10.61 5.95
CA GLY A 88 -16.00 -10.66 7.38
C GLY A 88 -15.12 -9.52 7.91
N SER A 89 -14.88 -8.47 7.13
CA SER A 89 -14.12 -7.29 7.53
C SER A 89 -15.00 -6.06 7.50
N GLU A 90 -14.95 -5.24 8.54
CA GLU A 90 -15.50 -3.88 8.51
C GLU A 90 -14.62 -2.94 7.66
N ASP A 91 -13.45 -3.40 7.21
CA ASP A 91 -12.52 -2.62 6.41
C ASP A 91 -12.99 -2.52 4.97
N SER A 92 -13.46 -1.35 4.58
CA SER A 92 -13.70 -1.00 3.19
C SER A 92 -12.52 -0.23 2.63
N THR A 93 -12.11 -0.59 1.41
CA THR A 93 -11.13 0.18 0.64
C THR A 93 -11.86 0.90 -0.48
N VAL A 94 -11.66 2.22 -0.55
CA VAL A 94 -12.17 3.07 -1.62
C VAL A 94 -11.00 3.46 -2.50
N VAL A 95 -11.02 3.04 -3.76
CA VAL A 95 -10.04 3.46 -4.78
C VAL A 95 -10.68 4.50 -5.68
N ARG A 96 -10.05 5.64 -5.81
CA ARG A 96 -10.44 6.73 -6.72
C ARG A 96 -9.44 6.83 -7.86
N GLY A 97 -9.93 7.12 -9.05
CA GLY A 97 -9.10 7.28 -10.24
C GLY A 97 -9.83 8.02 -11.35
N GLY A 98 -9.18 8.07 -12.49
CA GLY A 98 -9.75 8.59 -13.72
C GLY A 98 -10.50 7.52 -14.53
N SER A 99 -10.36 7.64 -15.85
CA SER A 99 -10.89 6.66 -16.81
C SER A 99 -10.07 5.39 -16.83
N GLY A 100 -10.67 4.29 -17.26
CA GLY A 100 -9.98 3.02 -17.37
C GLY A 100 -10.82 1.95 -18.06
N THR A 101 -10.29 0.73 -18.03
CA THR A 101 -10.93 -0.46 -18.60
C THR A 101 -10.89 -1.62 -17.61
N TRP A 102 -11.94 -2.42 -17.61
CA TRP A 102 -12.00 -3.65 -16.84
C TRP A 102 -12.57 -4.77 -17.71
N ASN A 103 -11.76 -5.72 -18.07
CA ASN A 103 -12.20 -6.91 -18.78
C ASN A 103 -12.69 -7.95 -17.76
N LEU A 104 -13.98 -8.19 -17.74
CA LEU A 104 -14.61 -9.09 -16.77
C LEU A 104 -14.29 -10.55 -17.05
N ASN A 105 -13.99 -10.90 -18.32
CA ASN A 105 -13.62 -12.25 -18.69
C ASN A 105 -12.22 -12.63 -18.21
N THR A 106 -11.23 -11.79 -18.40
CA THR A 106 -9.85 -12.05 -18.01
C THR A 106 -9.51 -11.55 -16.60
N GLY A 107 -10.30 -10.62 -16.06
CA GLY A 107 -10.03 -9.93 -14.81
C GLY A 107 -9.08 -8.75 -14.94
N LEU A 108 -8.59 -8.45 -16.15
CA LEU A 108 -7.64 -7.34 -16.39
C LEU A 108 -8.31 -5.99 -16.11
N LEU A 109 -7.68 -5.21 -15.25
CA LEU A 109 -8.07 -3.85 -14.88
C LEU A 109 -6.92 -2.89 -15.20
N GLN A 110 -7.23 -1.78 -15.87
CA GLN A 110 -6.26 -0.74 -16.19
C GLN A 110 -6.86 0.63 -15.87
N VAL A 111 -6.14 1.43 -15.10
CA VAL A 111 -6.49 2.82 -14.77
C VAL A 111 -5.24 3.68 -14.99
N PRO A 112 -5.05 4.23 -16.18
CA PRO A 112 -3.97 5.17 -16.42
C PRO A 112 -4.21 6.48 -15.69
N GLY A 113 -3.12 7.10 -15.22
CA GLY A 113 -3.19 8.34 -14.45
C GLY A 113 -3.34 8.10 -12.94
N GLN A 114 -3.29 9.19 -12.20
CA GLN A 114 -3.25 9.13 -10.74
C GLN A 114 -4.41 8.35 -10.13
N VAL A 115 -4.07 7.45 -9.22
CA VAL A 115 -5.02 6.71 -8.39
C VAL A 115 -4.74 6.97 -6.91
N GLU A 116 -5.81 6.97 -6.12
CA GLU A 116 -5.76 7.12 -4.67
C GLU A 116 -6.60 6.01 -4.03
N ALA A 117 -6.01 5.25 -3.12
CA ALA A 117 -6.74 4.30 -2.29
C ALA A 117 -6.81 4.83 -0.86
N LEU A 118 -8.04 5.01 -0.38
CA LEU A 118 -8.32 5.48 0.97
C LEU A 118 -8.89 4.32 1.80
N ARG A 119 -8.31 4.08 2.96
CA ARG A 119 -8.79 3.12 3.93
C ARG A 119 -9.53 3.81 5.07
N ARG A 120 -10.45 3.07 5.70
CA ARG A 120 -11.26 3.56 6.82
C ARG A 120 -10.43 4.02 8.02
N ASP A 121 -9.25 3.43 8.22
CA ASP A 121 -8.30 3.81 9.29
C ASP A 121 -7.50 5.09 9.00
N GLY A 122 -7.76 5.77 7.88
CA GLY A 122 -7.10 7.01 7.47
C GLY A 122 -5.80 6.83 6.71
N ARG A 123 -5.37 5.59 6.44
CA ARG A 123 -4.22 5.35 5.55
C ARG A 123 -4.60 5.69 4.11
N THR A 124 -3.71 6.41 3.44
CA THR A 124 -3.88 6.79 2.04
C THR A 124 -2.72 6.28 1.22
N LEU A 125 -3.01 5.62 0.11
CA LEU A 125 -2.01 5.16 -0.86
C LEU A 125 -2.28 5.85 -2.19
N THR A 126 -1.24 6.44 -2.79
CA THR A 126 -1.31 7.08 -4.11
C THR A 126 -0.33 6.45 -5.07
N ALA A 127 -0.68 6.41 -6.35
CA ALA A 127 0.18 5.95 -7.43
C ALA A 127 -0.10 6.72 -8.72
N SER A 128 0.81 6.70 -9.69
CA SER A 128 0.64 7.39 -10.98
C SER A 128 -0.25 6.63 -11.96
N GLY A 129 -0.60 5.40 -11.65
CA GLY A 129 -1.47 4.52 -12.42
C GLY A 129 -1.65 3.18 -11.75
N LEU A 130 -2.53 2.36 -12.31
CA LEU A 130 -2.83 1.04 -11.80
C LEU A 130 -3.11 0.09 -12.95
N ASP A 131 -2.42 -1.03 -12.96
CA ASP A 131 -2.71 -2.20 -13.78
C ASP A 131 -2.90 -3.41 -12.88
N GLY A 132 -3.75 -4.36 -13.25
CA GLY A 132 -3.89 -5.53 -12.39
C GLY A 132 -4.82 -6.59 -12.91
N ASN A 133 -4.99 -7.62 -12.11
CA ASN A 133 -5.91 -8.71 -12.37
C ASN A 133 -6.78 -8.98 -11.13
N THR A 134 -8.06 -8.65 -11.25
CA THR A 134 -9.03 -8.82 -10.16
C THR A 134 -9.35 -10.27 -9.85
N ARG A 135 -9.12 -11.20 -10.79
CA ARG A 135 -9.30 -12.64 -10.59
C ARG A 135 -8.11 -13.28 -9.91
N GLU A 136 -6.89 -12.87 -10.31
CA GLU A 136 -5.65 -13.33 -9.69
C GLU A 136 -5.38 -12.64 -8.35
N GLY A 137 -6.12 -11.56 -8.06
CA GLY A 137 -6.09 -10.90 -6.76
C GLY A 137 -4.91 -9.96 -6.55
N PHE A 138 -4.40 -9.33 -7.62
CA PHE A 138 -3.32 -8.35 -7.52
C PHE A 138 -3.58 -7.06 -8.30
N LEU A 139 -2.95 -5.99 -7.85
CA LEU A 139 -2.85 -4.69 -8.51
C LEU A 139 -1.39 -4.22 -8.52
N ASP A 140 -0.88 -3.88 -9.69
CA ASP A 140 0.44 -3.27 -9.88
C ASP A 140 0.28 -1.74 -9.91
N LEU A 141 0.76 -1.10 -8.87
CA LEU A 141 0.73 0.34 -8.68
C LEU A 141 1.96 0.96 -9.36
N GLN A 142 1.71 1.90 -10.26
CA GLN A 142 2.79 2.56 -11.01
C GLN A 142 3.49 3.62 -10.16
N GLN A 143 4.80 3.72 -10.32
CA GLN A 143 5.64 4.66 -9.58
C GLN A 143 5.36 6.14 -9.93
N PRO A 144 5.56 7.08 -8.99
CA PRO A 144 5.90 6.85 -7.59
C PRO A 144 4.68 6.33 -6.79
N VAL A 145 4.93 5.40 -5.88
CA VAL A 145 3.91 4.91 -4.95
C VAL A 145 4.18 5.52 -3.58
N THR A 146 3.18 6.20 -3.02
CA THR A 146 3.28 6.83 -1.71
C THR A 146 2.20 6.30 -0.79
N LEU A 147 2.59 5.81 0.39
CA LEU A 147 1.71 5.38 1.46
C LEU A 147 1.85 6.31 2.65
N VAL A 148 0.78 7.03 2.98
CA VAL A 148 0.69 7.83 4.21
C VAL A 148 0.12 6.95 5.31
N LEU A 149 0.84 6.84 6.41
CA LEU A 149 0.44 6.03 7.57
C LEU A 149 -0.56 6.79 8.44
N GLU A 150 -1.41 6.04 9.13
CA GLU A 150 -2.40 6.60 10.06
C GLU A 150 -1.76 7.50 11.14
N ASN A 151 -2.50 8.49 11.64
CA ASN A 151 -2.10 9.34 12.78
C ASN A 151 -0.74 10.03 12.59
N ASP A 152 -0.41 10.48 11.38
CA ASP A 152 0.85 11.13 11.05
C ASP A 152 2.10 10.32 11.48
N ARG A 153 2.01 9.01 11.46
CA ARG A 153 3.16 8.15 11.80
C ARG A 153 4.29 8.26 10.81
N GLY A 154 3.98 8.69 9.59
CA GLY A 154 4.97 8.95 8.55
C GLY A 154 4.48 8.61 7.15
N THR A 155 5.41 8.68 6.21
CA THR A 155 5.18 8.43 4.78
C THR A 155 6.19 7.42 4.27
N ILE A 156 5.73 6.48 3.45
CA ILE A 156 6.58 5.52 2.74
C ILE A 156 6.47 5.83 1.25
N THR A 157 7.60 6.01 0.58
CA THR A 157 7.69 6.19 -0.87
C THR A 157 8.44 5.02 -1.47
N ALA A 158 7.90 4.44 -2.52
CA ALA A 158 8.49 3.30 -3.20
C ALA A 158 8.37 3.43 -4.72
N GLY A 159 9.13 2.63 -5.45
CA GLY A 159 8.93 2.43 -6.87
C GLY A 159 7.66 1.63 -7.16
N GLN A 160 7.61 0.98 -8.32
CA GLN A 160 6.47 0.11 -8.68
C GLN A 160 6.21 -0.91 -7.56
N THR A 161 4.95 -1.01 -7.15
CA THR A 161 4.54 -1.81 -5.99
C THR A 161 3.38 -2.72 -6.36
N ARG A 162 3.46 -4.00 -6.03
CA ARG A 162 2.37 -4.95 -6.17
C ARG A 162 1.55 -5.05 -4.89
N TRP A 163 0.26 -4.86 -5.00
CA TRP A 163 -0.70 -5.06 -3.94
C TRP A 163 -1.45 -6.39 -4.15
N LEU A 164 -1.19 -7.35 -3.30
CA LEU A 164 -1.88 -8.64 -3.22
C LEU A 164 -3.06 -8.49 -2.24
N PHE A 165 -4.20 -8.03 -2.73
CA PHE A 165 -5.29 -7.61 -1.85
C PHE A 165 -5.93 -8.79 -1.09
N ALA A 166 -6.05 -9.98 -1.68
CA ALA A 166 -6.52 -11.18 -0.99
C ALA A 166 -5.57 -11.63 0.13
N ALA A 167 -4.26 -11.47 -0.06
CA ALA A 167 -3.24 -11.78 0.93
C ALA A 167 -3.03 -10.67 1.98
N LYS A 168 -3.55 -9.46 1.73
CA LYS A 168 -3.30 -8.23 2.51
C LYS A 168 -1.81 -7.91 2.57
N GLN A 169 -1.12 -8.01 1.43
CA GLN A 169 0.31 -7.77 1.29
C GLN A 169 0.61 -6.72 0.24
N LEU A 170 1.63 -5.87 0.50
CA LEU A 170 2.25 -5.01 -0.49
C LEU A 170 3.72 -5.40 -0.63
N GLU A 171 4.22 -5.43 -1.86
CA GLU A 171 5.62 -5.75 -2.11
C GLU A 171 6.19 -4.95 -3.28
N SER A 172 7.46 -4.62 -3.18
CA SER A 172 8.24 -4.01 -4.25
C SER A 172 9.66 -4.56 -4.23
N VAL A 173 10.28 -4.64 -5.38
CA VAL A 173 11.72 -4.96 -5.53
C VAL A 173 12.55 -3.70 -5.75
N GLN A 174 11.90 -2.55 -5.88
CA GLN A 174 12.52 -1.26 -6.16
C GLN A 174 12.91 -0.53 -4.87
N PRO A 175 13.74 0.54 -4.95
CA PRO A 175 14.10 1.33 -3.77
C PRO A 175 12.88 1.81 -3.00
N VAL A 176 13.01 1.79 -1.67
CA VAL A 176 12.00 2.27 -0.72
C VAL A 176 12.64 3.26 0.24
N GLN A 177 11.90 4.31 0.56
CA GLN A 177 12.24 5.28 1.59
C GLN A 177 11.02 5.48 2.48
N ALA A 178 11.24 5.51 3.80
CA ALA A 178 10.20 5.81 4.77
C ALA A 178 10.66 6.94 5.69
N ASP A 179 9.86 8.00 5.75
CA ASP A 179 10.05 9.11 6.68
C ASP A 179 9.07 8.94 7.84
N LEU A 180 9.57 8.47 8.97
CA LEU A 180 8.80 8.23 10.19
C LEU A 180 9.08 9.34 11.20
N LYS A 181 8.18 9.56 12.18
CA LYS A 181 8.30 10.66 13.17
C LYS A 181 9.70 10.86 13.78
N LYS A 182 10.43 9.78 14.04
CA LYS A 182 11.73 9.84 14.73
C LYS A 182 12.85 9.18 13.92
N SER A 183 12.57 8.63 12.75
CA SER A 183 13.54 7.85 11.98
C SER A 183 13.27 7.90 10.49
N GLN A 184 14.33 7.80 9.71
CA GLN A 184 14.26 7.53 8.27
C GLN A 184 14.72 6.09 8.03
N VAL A 185 14.04 5.42 7.11
CA VAL A 185 14.37 4.05 6.71
C VAL A 185 14.56 4.04 5.20
N GLU A 186 15.62 3.44 4.74
CA GLU A 186 15.94 3.27 3.34
C GLU A 186 16.30 1.80 3.07
N GLY A 187 16.06 1.36 1.84
CA GLY A 187 16.45 0.02 1.41
C GLY A 187 16.08 -0.28 -0.01
N LYS A 188 16.42 -1.50 -0.44
CA LYS A 188 16.07 -2.00 -1.77
C LYS A 188 15.04 -3.11 -1.63
N GLY A 189 13.84 -2.82 -2.12
CA GLY A 189 12.66 -3.66 -1.95
C GLY A 189 12.02 -3.56 -0.57
N PHE A 190 10.75 -3.92 -0.51
CA PHE A 190 10.05 -4.15 0.75
C PHE A 190 8.96 -5.20 0.57
N LYS A 191 8.58 -5.82 1.68
CA LYS A 191 7.37 -6.62 1.81
C LYS A 191 6.65 -6.23 3.08
N LEU A 192 5.42 -5.75 2.94
CA LEU A 192 4.52 -5.41 4.03
C LEU A 192 3.44 -6.47 4.12
N ASP A 193 3.24 -7.05 5.28
CA ASP A 193 2.17 -7.99 5.58
C ASP A 193 1.29 -7.42 6.69
N GLU A 194 0.06 -7.05 6.33
CA GLU A 194 -0.87 -6.42 7.25
C GLU A 194 -1.44 -7.40 8.29
N ARG A 195 -1.52 -8.70 7.96
CA ARG A 195 -2.03 -9.72 8.86
C ARG A 195 -1.10 -9.94 10.04
N SER A 196 0.19 -10.04 9.77
CA SER A 196 1.21 -10.20 10.81
C SER A 196 1.65 -8.88 11.44
N GLY A 197 1.36 -7.75 10.79
CA GLY A 197 1.86 -6.45 11.21
C GLY A 197 3.36 -6.29 10.98
N THR A 198 3.90 -6.83 9.88
CA THR A 198 5.34 -6.88 9.65
C THR A 198 5.74 -6.20 8.35
N VAL A 199 6.77 -5.37 8.40
CA VAL A 199 7.50 -4.86 7.22
C VAL A 199 8.87 -5.52 7.19
N ILE A 200 9.29 -5.97 6.01
CA ILE A 200 10.62 -6.52 5.75
C ILE A 200 11.27 -5.69 4.65
N ILE A 201 12.50 -5.25 4.87
CA ILE A 201 13.40 -4.70 3.86
C ILE A 201 14.44 -5.76 3.58
N PRO A 202 14.40 -6.43 2.42
CA PRO A 202 15.21 -7.62 2.18
C PRO A 202 16.67 -7.31 1.84
N SER A 203 17.00 -6.06 1.47
CA SER A 203 18.35 -5.69 1.03
C SER A 203 18.66 -4.23 1.33
N ASP A 204 19.93 -3.97 1.63
CA ASP A 204 20.52 -2.62 1.82
C ASP A 204 19.79 -1.77 2.86
N CYS A 205 19.37 -2.41 3.97
CA CYS A 205 18.61 -1.73 5.00
C CYS A 205 19.46 -0.70 5.75
N ARG A 206 18.96 0.53 5.79
CA ARG A 206 19.50 1.64 6.59
C ARG A 206 18.38 2.29 7.38
N LEU A 207 18.58 2.40 8.69
CA LEU A 207 17.71 3.15 9.58
C LEU A 207 18.53 4.27 10.21
N GLN A 208 18.04 5.49 10.10
CA GLN A 208 18.70 6.69 10.64
C GLN A 208 17.79 7.39 11.62
N GLN A 209 18.33 7.70 12.80
CA GLN A 209 17.73 8.54 13.81
C GLN A 209 18.68 9.71 14.11
N LYS A 210 18.25 10.67 14.94
CA LYS A 210 19.04 11.89 15.26
C LYS A 210 20.47 11.60 15.70
N THR A 211 20.70 10.57 16.48
CA THR A 211 22.00 10.25 17.09
C THR A 211 22.50 8.84 16.75
N GLU A 212 21.73 8.09 15.99
CA GLU A 212 22.02 6.69 15.70
C GLU A 212 21.80 6.37 14.22
N THR A 213 22.63 5.51 13.66
CA THR A 213 22.47 4.93 12.33
C THR A 213 22.71 3.44 12.41
N LEU A 214 21.73 2.67 11.97
CA LEU A 214 21.82 1.22 11.81
C LEU A 214 21.91 0.90 10.32
N THR A 215 22.85 0.04 9.94
CA THR A 215 22.91 -0.57 8.61
C THR A 215 22.95 -2.09 8.74
N ALA A 216 22.31 -2.79 7.82
CA ALA A 216 22.28 -4.25 7.78
C ALA A 216 21.96 -4.74 6.36
N GLN A 217 22.23 -6.00 6.07
CA GLN A 217 21.77 -6.58 4.80
C GLN A 217 20.25 -6.62 4.73
N ARG A 218 19.59 -7.00 5.81
CA ARG A 218 18.14 -7.14 5.92
C ARG A 218 17.62 -6.57 7.23
N CYS A 219 16.44 -5.94 7.20
CA CYS A 219 15.71 -5.55 8.40
C CYS A 219 14.26 -6.04 8.35
N SER A 220 13.70 -6.25 9.53
CA SER A 220 12.26 -6.43 9.70
C SER A 220 11.77 -5.63 10.91
N TRP A 221 10.57 -5.09 10.78
CA TRP A 221 9.88 -4.39 11.85
C TRP A 221 8.46 -4.91 11.98
N ASN A 222 8.10 -5.34 13.19
CA ASN A 222 6.73 -5.67 13.53
C ASN A 222 6.13 -4.53 14.36
N TRP A 223 5.18 -3.78 13.75
CA TRP A 223 4.61 -2.58 14.40
C TRP A 223 3.60 -2.88 15.52
N ARG A 224 3.16 -4.13 15.66
CA ARG A 224 2.28 -4.55 16.78
C ARG A 224 3.06 -4.87 18.03
N SER A 225 4.17 -5.56 17.87
CA SER A 225 5.07 -5.91 18.98
C SER A 225 6.22 -4.94 19.17
N GLU A 226 6.33 -3.92 18.29
CA GLU A 226 7.39 -2.91 18.25
C GLU A 226 8.81 -3.50 18.14
N ARG A 227 8.89 -4.76 17.66
CA ARG A 227 10.14 -5.48 17.51
C ARG A 227 10.81 -5.17 16.18
N VAL A 228 12.08 -4.80 16.25
CA VAL A 228 12.99 -4.65 15.10
C VAL A 228 14.01 -5.75 15.12
N VAL A 229 14.28 -6.34 13.97
CA VAL A 229 15.36 -7.31 13.77
C VAL A 229 16.17 -6.87 12.58
N ALA A 230 17.49 -6.81 12.73
CA ALA A 230 18.44 -6.57 11.67
C ALA A 230 19.38 -7.77 11.54
N ASP A 231 19.57 -8.25 10.33
CA ASP A 231 20.38 -9.44 10.01
C ASP A 231 21.40 -9.14 8.92
N GLY A 232 22.57 -9.72 9.05
CA GLY A 232 23.70 -9.65 8.12
C GLY A 232 24.45 -8.32 8.18
N ASP A 233 25.74 -8.37 8.47
CA ASP A 233 26.65 -7.21 8.51
C ASP A 233 26.08 -6.01 9.28
N VAL A 234 25.51 -6.29 10.43
CA VAL A 234 24.85 -5.28 11.27
C VAL A 234 25.90 -4.33 11.83
N VAL A 235 25.74 -3.01 11.58
CA VAL A 235 26.57 -1.96 12.16
C VAL A 235 25.64 -0.91 12.77
N LEU A 236 25.71 -0.77 14.11
CA LEU A 236 25.07 0.34 14.81
C LEU A 236 26.13 1.40 15.15
N ARG A 237 25.91 2.62 14.69
CA ARG A 237 26.73 3.80 15.01
C ARG A 237 25.94 4.76 15.87
N ARG A 238 26.51 5.17 17.00
CA ARG A 238 25.99 6.22 17.89
C ARG A 238 26.94 7.38 17.91
N THR A 239 26.43 8.59 17.99
CA THR A 239 27.23 9.82 18.03
C THR A 239 27.43 10.34 19.45
N LYS A 240 26.56 9.96 20.40
CA LYS A 240 26.64 10.42 21.82
C LYS A 240 26.21 9.28 22.78
N PRO A 241 27.15 8.60 23.45
CA PRO A 241 28.62 8.64 23.23
C PRO A 241 28.98 8.06 21.87
N GLU A 242 30.15 8.41 21.33
CA GLU A 242 30.61 7.83 20.07
C GLU A 242 30.87 6.33 20.28
N GLN A 243 30.07 5.51 19.61
CA GLN A 243 30.11 4.06 19.74
C GLN A 243 29.82 3.43 18.38
N ILE A 244 30.55 2.38 18.06
CA ILE A 244 30.29 1.53 16.89
C ILE A 244 30.19 0.09 17.40
N THR A 245 29.07 -0.56 17.11
CA THR A 245 28.85 -1.97 17.43
C THR A 245 28.63 -2.73 16.13
N ARG A 246 29.35 -3.84 15.94
CA ARG A 246 29.23 -4.76 14.79
C ARG A 246 28.76 -6.11 15.27
N ALA A 247 27.84 -6.71 14.53
CA ALA A 247 27.30 -8.04 14.87
C ALA A 247 26.70 -8.67 13.61
N THR A 248 26.44 -9.95 13.64
CA THR A 248 25.71 -10.65 12.57
C THR A 248 24.20 -10.42 12.66
N ARG A 249 23.69 -10.11 13.89
CA ARG A 249 22.28 -9.92 14.18
C ARG A 249 22.08 -8.91 15.30
N MET A 250 21.01 -8.12 15.18
CA MET A 250 20.51 -7.23 16.24
C MET A 250 19.01 -7.44 16.40
N GLU A 251 18.55 -7.47 17.62
CA GLU A 251 17.13 -7.39 17.98
C GLU A 251 16.89 -6.23 18.94
N ALA A 252 15.84 -5.44 18.70
CA ALA A 252 15.47 -4.33 19.55
C ALA A 252 13.96 -4.21 19.69
N ARG A 253 13.51 -3.57 20.78
CA ARG A 253 12.14 -3.05 20.91
C ARG A 253 12.17 -1.53 20.83
N ILE A 254 11.25 -0.93 20.05
CA ILE A 254 11.09 0.53 19.93
C ILE A 254 10.16 1.01 21.06
N THR A 255 10.61 0.89 22.32
CA THR A 255 9.95 1.43 23.50
C THR A 255 10.88 2.43 24.19
N ASP A 256 10.37 3.30 25.06
CA ASP A 256 11.20 4.30 25.77
C ASP A 256 12.29 3.63 26.61
N ASP A 257 12.05 2.41 27.14
CA ASP A 257 13.01 1.56 27.85
C ASP A 257 13.54 0.41 26.98
N GLY A 258 13.60 0.61 25.66
CA GLY A 258 13.85 -0.42 24.66
C GLY A 258 15.18 -1.15 24.84
N GLU A 259 15.12 -2.45 25.03
CA GLU A 259 16.28 -3.33 25.09
C GLU A 259 16.83 -3.59 23.68
N ILE A 260 18.14 -3.49 23.52
CA ILE A 260 18.85 -3.86 22.27
C ILE A 260 19.76 -5.04 22.58
N ARG A 261 19.58 -6.13 21.85
CA ARG A 261 20.43 -7.33 21.94
C ARG A 261 21.20 -7.49 20.63
N PHE A 262 22.48 -7.78 20.74
CA PHE A 262 23.36 -8.06 19.61
C PHE A 262 23.84 -9.51 19.66
N GLY A 263 24.02 -10.08 18.48
CA GLY A 263 24.58 -11.40 18.30
C GLY A 263 23.53 -12.51 18.30
N GLN A 264 24.02 -13.71 18.12
CA GLN A 264 23.31 -14.98 18.22
C GLN A 264 24.28 -16.02 18.81
N PRO A 265 23.82 -17.16 19.33
CA PRO A 265 24.72 -18.19 19.85
C PRO A 265 25.81 -18.56 18.85
N GLY A 266 27.07 -18.51 19.27
CA GLY A 266 28.25 -18.80 18.44
C GLY A 266 28.75 -17.65 17.56
N ALA A 267 28.11 -16.48 17.54
CA ALA A 267 28.56 -15.32 16.78
C ALA A 267 29.30 -14.30 17.65
N ARG A 268 30.31 -13.64 17.06
CA ARG A 268 31.10 -12.61 17.72
C ARG A 268 30.39 -11.26 17.62
N VAL A 269 30.41 -10.51 18.73
CA VAL A 269 30.00 -9.09 18.78
C VAL A 269 31.23 -8.25 19.08
N GLU A 270 31.45 -7.20 18.30
CA GLU A 270 32.52 -6.23 18.49
C GLU A 270 31.93 -4.85 18.79
N SER A 271 32.32 -4.21 19.86
CA SER A 271 31.90 -2.86 20.22
C SER A 271 33.10 -1.99 20.54
N THR A 272 33.20 -0.84 19.87
CA THR A 272 34.21 0.19 20.13
C THR A 272 33.52 1.42 20.69
N ILE A 273 33.92 1.85 21.89
CA ILE A 273 33.38 3.03 22.58
C ILE A 273 34.50 4.03 22.78
N LYS A 274 34.27 5.27 22.32
CA LYS A 274 35.20 6.36 22.58
C LYS A 274 34.78 7.08 23.86
N LEU A 275 35.52 6.84 24.94
CA LEU A 275 35.31 7.52 26.19
C LEU A 275 35.96 8.91 26.14
N ASN A 276 35.17 9.94 26.27
CA ASN A 276 35.74 11.28 26.58
C ASN A 276 36.23 11.23 28.03
N PRO A 277 37.54 11.50 28.29
CA PRO A 277 38.00 11.58 29.66
C PRO A 277 37.18 12.64 30.39
N ALA A 278 36.49 12.24 31.44
CA ALA A 278 35.78 13.17 32.32
C ALA A 278 36.76 14.29 32.69
N LYS A 279 36.35 15.56 32.56
CA LYS A 279 37.09 16.69 33.14
C LYS A 279 37.33 16.28 34.58
N GLN A 280 38.62 15.99 34.90
CA GLN A 280 39.01 15.79 36.30
C GLN A 280 38.66 17.10 37.02
N GLU A 281 37.55 17.14 37.73
CA GLU A 281 37.36 18.11 38.80
C GLU A 281 38.54 17.94 39.71
N LYS A 282 39.47 18.93 39.69
CA LYS A 282 40.52 19.01 40.72
C LYS A 282 39.83 19.01 42.06
N ARG A 283 39.77 17.85 42.71
CA ARG A 283 39.40 17.74 44.13
C ARG A 283 40.36 18.69 44.86
N ARG A 284 39.88 19.87 45.24
CA ARG A 284 40.55 20.74 46.20
C ARG A 284 40.72 19.88 47.46
N ARG A 285 41.97 19.53 47.76
CA ARG A 285 42.32 18.97 49.07
C ARG A 285 41.84 19.95 50.13
N PRO A 286 41.09 19.52 51.16
CA PRO A 286 40.83 20.41 52.30
C PRO A 286 42.15 20.76 52.93
N GLN A 287 42.43 22.07 53.10
CA GLN A 287 43.54 22.55 53.89
C GLN A 287 43.19 22.22 55.32
N VAL A 288 43.97 21.34 55.94
CA VAL A 288 43.97 21.11 57.38
C VAL A 288 44.87 22.15 57.98
N SER A 289 44.32 23.14 58.67
CA SER A 289 45.06 24.08 59.52
C SER A 289 45.12 23.49 60.92
N PHE A 290 46.34 23.38 61.47
CA PHE A 290 46.59 23.06 62.84
C PHE A 290 46.38 24.30 63.74
#